data_2f24409c68e611c23bdac9885d6ed8e9
#
_entry.id   2f24409c68e611c23bdac9885d6ed8e9
#
_cell.length_a   1.000
_cell.length_b   1.000
_cell.length_c   1.000
_cell.angle_alpha   90.00
_cell.angle_beta   90.00
_cell.angle_gamma   90.00
#
_symmetry.space_group_name_H-M   'P 1'
#
loop_
_entity.id
_entity.type
_entity.pdbx_description
1 polymer ?
#
loop_
_entity_poly.entity_id
_entity_poly.type
_entity_poly.pdbx_seq_one_letter_code
_entity_poly.pdbx_strand_id
1 'polypeptide(L)'
;MDVKEFMNSPMMWIMSSFMIINILIMAAVFMRQAFKAAEEMVMEKTECIAGLRSSMITAIGPSFAPVIVLIALMATIGGPTAWMRMNDIGAARTELAMAQISANMAGSSIEGNALSLAGFVFILWGAALNNSGWIIIGGYGAPVLDKAVPLLPHSIYCRFYLYR
;
A
#
# COMPACT_ATOMS: atom_id res chain seq x y z
N MET A 1 -4.10 31.26 2.42
CA MET A 1 -4.53 29.92 2.86
C MET A 1 -3.32 29.23 3.45
N ASP A 2 -3.38 28.91 4.72
CA ASP A 2 -2.25 28.23 5.37
C ASP A 2 -2.14 26.80 4.80
N VAL A 3 -0.93 26.33 4.50
CA VAL A 3 -0.69 25.01 3.93
C VAL A 3 -1.27 23.91 4.81
N LYS A 4 -1.19 24.08 6.12
CA LYS A 4 -1.77 23.13 7.09
C LYS A 4 -3.31 23.07 7.02
N GLU A 5 -3.95 24.19 6.78
CA GLU A 5 -5.40 24.26 6.58
C GLU A 5 -5.79 23.57 5.28
N PHE A 6 -5.03 23.77 4.20
CA PHE A 6 -5.25 23.09 2.92
C PHE A 6 -5.07 21.57 3.05
N MET A 7 -3.98 21.11 3.69
CA MET A 7 -3.67 19.69 3.87
C MET A 7 -4.75 18.92 4.63
N ASN A 8 -5.48 19.60 5.53
CA ASN A 8 -6.56 19.01 6.33
C ASN A 8 -7.96 19.44 5.86
N SER A 9 -8.06 20.06 4.69
CA SER A 9 -9.33 20.54 4.16
C SER A 9 -10.33 19.39 3.91
N PRO A 10 -11.65 19.65 3.97
CA PRO A 10 -12.67 18.65 3.66
C PRO A 10 -12.51 18.02 2.27
N MET A 11 -12.00 18.78 1.31
CA MET A 11 -11.75 18.29 -0.03
C MET A 11 -10.66 17.21 -0.05
N MET A 12 -9.59 17.39 0.72
CA MET A 12 -8.53 16.37 0.86
C MET A 12 -9.08 15.09 1.53
N TRP A 13 -9.97 15.21 2.50
CA TRP A 13 -10.63 14.07 3.11
C TRP A 13 -11.51 13.30 2.12
N ILE A 14 -12.29 14.00 1.29
CA ILE A 14 -13.13 13.38 0.25
C ILE A 14 -12.28 12.62 -0.77
N MET A 15 -11.21 13.25 -1.26
CA MET A 15 -10.29 12.63 -2.24
C MET A 15 -9.60 11.38 -1.65
N SER A 16 -9.12 11.48 -0.42
CA SER A 16 -8.49 10.34 0.27
C SER A 16 -9.47 9.21 0.54
N SER A 17 -10.71 9.52 0.92
CA SER A 17 -11.76 8.52 1.14
C SER A 17 -12.11 7.74 -0.13
N PHE A 18 -12.12 8.40 -1.28
CA PHE A 18 -12.35 7.73 -2.56
C PHE A 18 -11.30 6.65 -2.84
N MET A 19 -10.01 6.94 -2.59
CA MET A 19 -8.94 5.96 -2.73
C MET A 19 -9.10 4.79 -1.78
N ILE A 20 -9.44 5.05 -0.51
CA ILE A 20 -9.64 4.00 0.49
C ILE A 20 -10.81 3.09 0.14
N ILE A 21 -11.90 3.63 -0.38
CA ILE A 21 -13.04 2.83 -0.87
C ILE A 21 -12.58 1.88 -1.98
N ASN A 22 -11.74 2.34 -2.92
CA ASN A 22 -11.20 1.47 -3.96
C ASN A 22 -10.36 0.32 -3.39
N ILE A 23 -9.53 0.58 -2.37
CA ILE A 23 -8.73 -0.46 -1.70
C ILE A 23 -9.64 -1.50 -1.03
N LEU A 24 -10.70 -1.05 -0.35
CA LEU A 24 -11.67 -1.94 0.29
C LEU A 24 -12.41 -2.81 -0.74
N ILE A 25 -12.79 -2.24 -1.88
CA ILE A 25 -13.40 -3.00 -2.99
C ILE A 25 -12.40 -4.04 -3.51
N MET A 26 -11.16 -3.65 -3.74
CA MET A 26 -10.09 -4.56 -4.19
C MET A 26 -9.87 -5.69 -3.18
N ALA A 27 -9.79 -5.41 -1.90
CA ALA A 27 -9.67 -6.41 -0.85
C ALA A 27 -10.86 -7.39 -0.85
N ALA A 28 -12.09 -6.90 -1.03
CA ALA A 28 -13.28 -7.74 -1.12
C ALA A 28 -13.25 -8.64 -2.37
N VAL A 29 -12.77 -8.13 -3.51
CA VAL A 29 -12.60 -8.92 -4.74
C VAL A 29 -11.57 -10.02 -4.55
N PHE A 30 -10.40 -9.72 -3.97
CA PHE A 30 -9.38 -10.73 -3.67
C PHE A 30 -9.87 -11.79 -2.70
N MET A 31 -10.61 -11.38 -1.66
CA MET A 31 -11.21 -12.34 -0.73
C MET A 31 -12.16 -13.32 -1.46
N ARG A 32 -13.02 -12.82 -2.34
CA ARG A 32 -13.91 -13.66 -3.14
C ARG A 32 -13.14 -14.61 -4.06
N GLN A 33 -12.10 -14.13 -4.71
CA GLN A 33 -11.25 -14.95 -5.58
C GLN A 33 -10.53 -16.05 -4.79
N ALA A 34 -10.03 -15.72 -3.59
CA ALA A 34 -9.37 -16.69 -2.71
C ALA A 34 -10.32 -17.82 -2.29
N PHE A 35 -11.55 -17.49 -1.90
CA PHE A 35 -12.56 -18.52 -1.57
C PHE A 35 -12.94 -19.36 -2.79
N LYS A 36 -13.08 -18.77 -3.97
CA LYS A 36 -13.33 -19.50 -5.20
C LYS A 36 -12.19 -20.47 -5.55
N ALA A 37 -10.94 -20.00 -5.45
CA ALA A 37 -9.78 -20.86 -5.67
C ALA A 37 -9.71 -22.02 -4.65
N ALA A 38 -10.09 -21.79 -3.40
CA ALA A 38 -10.15 -22.83 -2.39
C ALA A 38 -11.23 -23.89 -2.70
N GLU A 39 -12.39 -23.48 -3.23
CA GLU A 39 -13.43 -24.40 -3.70
C GLU A 39 -12.94 -25.25 -4.89
N GLU A 40 -12.20 -24.66 -5.84
CA GLU A 40 -11.59 -25.38 -6.97
C GLU A 40 -10.52 -26.40 -6.51
N MET A 41 -9.84 -26.13 -5.40
CA MET A 41 -8.88 -27.05 -4.77
C MET A 41 -9.55 -28.10 -3.85
N VAL A 42 -10.88 -28.16 -3.80
CA VAL A 42 -11.65 -29.09 -2.97
C VAL A 42 -11.35 -28.94 -1.47
N MET A 43 -10.98 -27.76 -1.01
CA MET A 43 -10.77 -27.47 0.41
C MET A 43 -12.10 -27.33 1.14
N GLU A 44 -12.19 -27.87 2.36
CA GLU A 44 -13.37 -27.68 3.19
C GLU A 44 -13.52 -26.20 3.63
N LYS A 45 -14.75 -25.71 3.63
CA LYS A 45 -15.06 -24.33 4.09
C LYS A 45 -14.59 -24.07 5.52
N THR A 46 -14.61 -25.09 6.37
CA THR A 46 -14.11 -25.04 7.74
C THR A 46 -12.62 -24.75 7.81
N GLU A 47 -11.83 -25.35 6.93
CA GLU A 47 -10.38 -25.10 6.84
C GLU A 47 -10.08 -23.70 6.31
N CYS A 48 -10.83 -23.23 5.30
CA CYS A 48 -10.69 -21.86 4.77
C CYS A 48 -10.99 -20.81 5.85
N ILE A 49 -12.05 -21.01 6.65
CA ILE A 49 -12.41 -20.09 7.73
C ILE A 49 -11.37 -20.15 8.86
N ALA A 50 -10.86 -21.33 9.19
CA ALA A 50 -9.80 -21.47 10.19
C ALA A 50 -8.50 -20.76 9.75
N GLY A 51 -8.12 -20.91 8.47
CA GLY A 51 -7.00 -20.20 7.88
C GLY A 51 -7.17 -18.69 7.91
N LEU A 52 -8.35 -18.19 7.53
CA LEU A 52 -8.69 -16.76 7.58
C LEU A 52 -8.59 -16.23 9.01
N ARG A 53 -9.18 -16.92 9.97
CA ARG A 53 -9.13 -16.53 11.39
C ARG A 53 -7.70 -16.50 11.92
N SER A 54 -6.89 -17.50 11.61
CA SER A 54 -5.48 -17.57 11.97
C SER A 54 -4.69 -16.37 11.39
N SER A 55 -4.91 -16.07 10.11
CA SER A 55 -4.27 -14.95 9.42
C SER A 55 -4.66 -13.60 10.03
N MET A 56 -5.93 -13.41 10.39
CA MET A 56 -6.40 -12.19 11.05
C MET A 56 -5.72 -11.99 12.40
N ILE A 57 -5.61 -13.04 13.22
CA ILE A 57 -4.96 -12.97 14.54
C ILE A 57 -3.48 -12.64 14.37
N THR A 58 -2.80 -13.27 13.41
CA THR A 58 -1.37 -13.07 13.16
C THR A 58 -1.07 -11.66 12.62
N ALA A 59 -2.01 -11.06 11.90
CA ALA A 59 -1.88 -9.72 11.34
C ALA A 59 -1.96 -8.60 12.40
N ILE A 60 -2.54 -8.85 13.57
CA ILE A 60 -2.72 -7.82 14.61
C ILE A 60 -1.38 -7.20 15.01
N GLY A 61 -0.37 -8.01 15.32
CA GLY A 61 0.95 -7.53 15.75
C GLY A 61 1.62 -6.61 14.72
N PRO A 62 1.86 -7.09 13.50
CA PRO A 62 2.45 -6.28 12.42
C PRO A 62 1.66 -5.02 12.08
N SER A 63 0.34 -5.00 12.29
CA SER A 63 -0.50 -3.84 11.99
C SER A 63 -0.27 -2.65 12.95
N PHE A 64 0.27 -2.87 14.14
CA PHE A 64 0.58 -1.79 15.07
C PHE A 64 1.84 -0.99 14.70
N ALA A 65 2.83 -1.61 14.06
CA ALA A 65 4.07 -0.93 13.71
C ALA A 65 3.87 0.27 12.78
N PRO A 66 3.03 0.22 11.73
CA PRO A 66 2.73 1.35 10.86
C PRO A 66 2.03 2.52 11.57
N VAL A 67 1.31 2.29 12.67
CA VAL A 67 0.55 3.34 13.38
C VAL A 67 1.47 4.44 13.91
N ILE A 68 2.64 4.09 14.42
CA ILE A 68 3.62 5.07 14.94
C ILE A 68 4.08 5.98 13.80
N VAL A 69 4.37 5.41 12.63
CA VAL A 69 4.81 6.19 11.47
C VAL A 69 3.67 6.99 10.86
N LEU A 70 2.43 6.47 10.93
CA LEU A 70 1.24 7.23 10.53
C LEU A 70 1.13 8.54 11.32
N ILE A 71 1.33 8.51 12.63
CA ILE A 71 1.28 9.72 13.47
C ILE A 71 2.35 10.74 13.02
N ALA A 72 3.58 10.26 12.74
CA ALA A 72 4.64 11.13 12.25
C ALA A 72 4.31 11.72 10.87
N LEU A 73 3.76 10.92 9.96
CA LEU A 73 3.31 11.38 8.64
C LEU A 73 2.16 12.37 8.73
N MET A 74 1.19 12.14 9.63
CA MET A 74 0.07 13.07 9.84
C MET A 74 0.55 14.44 10.27
N ALA A 75 1.59 14.51 11.08
CA ALA A 75 2.19 15.78 11.50
C ALA A 75 2.90 16.52 10.37
N THR A 76 3.40 15.80 9.36
CA THR A 76 4.21 16.37 8.25
C THR A 76 3.41 16.69 7.00
N ILE A 77 2.55 15.78 6.56
CA ILE A 77 1.80 15.87 5.28
C ILE A 77 0.28 15.95 5.44
N GLY A 78 -0.21 16.08 6.67
CA GLY A 78 -1.63 16.17 6.97
C GLY A 78 -2.31 14.80 7.12
N GLY A 79 -3.43 14.80 7.86
CA GLY A 79 -4.18 13.59 8.19
C GLY A 79 -4.70 12.81 6.98
N PRO A 80 -5.43 13.43 6.05
CA PRO A 80 -6.02 12.74 4.90
C PRO A 80 -4.99 12.05 4.02
N THR A 81 -3.90 12.77 3.70
CA THR A 81 -2.82 12.26 2.85
C THR A 81 -2.07 11.11 3.54
N ALA A 82 -1.72 11.27 4.81
CA ALA A 82 -1.04 10.23 5.56
C ALA A 82 -1.89 8.95 5.67
N TRP A 83 -3.19 9.10 5.95
CA TRP A 83 -4.11 7.98 6.02
C TRP A 83 -4.23 7.23 4.69
N MET A 84 -4.39 7.95 3.57
CA MET A 84 -4.41 7.36 2.24
C MET A 84 -3.11 6.61 1.94
N ARG A 85 -1.96 7.24 2.14
CA ARG A 85 -0.65 6.68 1.81
C ARG A 85 -0.32 5.42 2.62
N MET A 86 -0.68 5.39 3.89
CA MET A 86 -0.45 4.22 4.74
C MET A 86 -1.31 3.01 4.37
N ASN A 87 -2.50 3.23 3.82
CA ASN A 87 -3.35 2.15 3.34
C ASN A 87 -2.89 1.60 1.98
N ASP A 88 -2.29 2.45 1.13
CA ASP A 88 -1.88 2.05 -0.23
C ASP A 88 -0.60 1.20 -0.25
N ILE A 89 0.40 1.54 0.58
CA ILE A 89 1.76 1.11 0.31
C ILE A 89 2.41 0.36 1.46
N GLY A 90 1.99 0.60 2.69
CA GLY A 90 2.50 -0.08 3.88
C GLY A 90 3.99 0.14 4.20
N ALA A 91 4.76 0.86 3.36
CA ALA A 91 6.20 1.11 3.54
C ALA A 91 6.45 2.49 4.13
N ALA A 92 6.05 2.68 5.37
CA ALA A 92 6.08 3.93 6.09
C ALA A 92 7.44 4.69 6.05
N ARG A 93 8.54 3.96 6.07
CA ARG A 93 9.89 4.57 6.02
C ARG A 93 10.19 5.19 4.68
N THR A 94 9.81 4.55 3.58
CA THR A 94 10.03 5.08 2.23
C THR A 94 9.14 6.28 1.97
N GLU A 95 7.92 6.31 2.49
CA GLU A 95 7.02 7.46 2.37
C GLU A 95 7.58 8.70 3.06
N LEU A 96 8.09 8.56 4.29
CA LEU A 96 8.71 9.67 5.01
C LEU A 96 9.98 10.19 4.29
N ALA A 97 10.83 9.27 3.81
CA ALA A 97 12.04 9.63 3.06
C ALA A 97 11.69 10.35 1.76
N MET A 98 10.69 9.86 1.00
CA MET A 98 10.24 10.50 -0.23
C MET A 98 9.60 11.87 0.02
N ALA A 99 8.84 12.01 1.11
CA ALA A 99 8.30 13.30 1.52
C ALA A 99 9.42 14.32 1.76
N GLN A 100 10.48 13.91 2.46
CA GLN A 100 11.62 14.79 2.75
C GLN A 100 12.42 15.15 1.50
N ILE A 101 12.73 14.19 0.65
CA ILE A 101 13.44 14.41 -0.62
C ILE A 101 12.64 15.34 -1.52
N SER A 102 11.34 15.09 -1.69
CA SER A 102 10.47 15.88 -2.56
C SER A 102 10.29 17.31 -2.06
N ALA A 103 10.14 17.50 -0.75
CA ALA A 103 10.07 18.84 -0.16
C ALA A 103 11.37 19.63 -0.41
N ASN A 104 12.52 18.98 -0.21
CA ASN A 104 13.83 19.60 -0.44
C ASN A 104 14.03 19.98 -1.92
N MET A 105 13.58 19.14 -2.86
CA MET A 105 13.62 19.45 -4.30
C MET A 105 12.81 20.68 -4.66
N ALA A 106 11.73 20.95 -3.91
CA ALA A 106 10.91 22.17 -4.07
C ALA A 106 11.46 23.38 -3.30
N GLY A 107 12.67 23.27 -2.72
CA GLY A 107 13.22 24.34 -1.87
C GLY A 107 12.44 24.57 -0.58
N SER A 108 11.73 23.55 -0.10
CA SER A 108 10.87 23.57 1.06
C SER A 108 11.36 22.57 2.11
N SER A 109 11.06 22.80 3.39
CA SER A 109 11.42 21.86 4.45
C SER A 109 10.17 21.36 5.16
N ILE A 110 10.18 20.08 5.52
CA ILE A 110 9.14 19.48 6.35
C ILE A 110 9.29 19.95 7.81
N GLU A 111 10.52 20.29 8.20
CA GLU A 111 10.83 20.74 9.56
C GLU A 111 10.49 22.21 9.76
N GLY A 112 10.02 22.55 10.94
CA GLY A 112 9.87 23.92 11.38
C GLY A 112 8.78 24.75 10.72
N ASN A 113 7.70 24.15 10.21
CA ASN A 113 6.59 24.85 9.53
C ASN A 113 6.99 25.56 8.22
N ALA A 114 8.11 25.20 7.61
CA ALA A 114 8.61 25.79 6.38
C ALA A 114 8.09 25.09 5.10
N LEU A 115 7.08 24.24 5.21
CA LEU A 115 6.48 23.56 4.07
C LEU A 115 5.62 24.54 3.26
N SER A 116 6.01 24.75 2.01
CA SER A 116 5.24 25.53 1.04
C SER A 116 4.17 24.66 0.36
N LEU A 117 3.17 25.30 -0.25
CA LEU A 117 2.16 24.59 -1.05
C LEU A 117 2.82 23.83 -2.23
N ALA A 118 3.82 24.43 -2.86
CA ALA A 118 4.60 23.75 -3.89
C ALA A 118 5.31 22.52 -3.34
N GLY A 119 5.96 22.63 -2.17
CA GLY A 119 6.58 21.50 -1.49
C GLY A 119 5.60 20.36 -1.22
N PHE A 120 4.40 20.67 -0.77
CA PHE A 120 3.35 19.68 -0.56
C PHE A 120 2.94 18.95 -1.85
N VAL A 121 2.76 19.71 -2.95
CA VAL A 121 2.45 19.11 -4.26
C VAL A 121 3.59 18.21 -4.75
N PHE A 122 4.85 18.63 -4.57
CA PHE A 122 6.01 17.78 -4.87
C PHE A 122 6.05 16.50 -4.05
N ILE A 123 5.67 16.56 -2.78
CA ILE A 123 5.55 15.36 -1.93
C ILE A 123 4.52 14.38 -2.49
N LEU A 124 3.34 14.86 -2.88
CA LEU A 124 2.29 14.01 -3.46
C LEU A 124 2.76 13.31 -4.73
N TRP A 125 3.38 14.06 -5.64
CA TRP A 125 3.91 13.52 -6.90
C TRP A 125 5.10 12.60 -6.69
N GLY A 126 6.05 12.98 -5.84
CA GLY A 126 7.23 12.17 -5.54
C GLY A 126 6.85 10.81 -4.94
N ALA A 127 5.90 10.81 -4.02
CA ALA A 127 5.36 9.60 -3.44
C ALA A 127 4.62 8.71 -4.48
N ALA A 128 3.82 9.31 -5.37
CA ALA A 128 3.16 8.57 -6.45
C ALA A 128 4.16 7.95 -7.43
N LEU A 129 5.19 8.70 -7.83
CA LEU A 129 6.23 8.22 -8.75
C LEU A 129 7.08 7.10 -8.12
N ASN A 130 7.39 7.19 -6.82
CA ASN A 130 8.15 6.16 -6.11
C ASN A 130 7.48 4.77 -6.21
N ASN A 131 6.16 4.73 -6.25
CA ASN A 131 5.40 3.49 -6.31
C ASN A 131 5.01 3.04 -7.71
N SER A 132 5.10 3.92 -8.71
CA SER A 132 4.78 3.59 -10.10
C SER A 132 5.64 2.46 -10.67
N GLY A 133 6.89 2.36 -10.26
CA GLY A 133 7.82 1.32 -10.68
C GLY A 133 7.32 -0.09 -10.36
N TRP A 134 6.78 -0.33 -9.18
CA TRP A 134 6.24 -1.62 -8.77
C TRP A 134 5.00 -2.01 -9.58
N ILE A 135 4.12 -1.07 -9.86
CA ILE A 135 2.91 -1.30 -10.66
C ILE A 135 3.29 -1.67 -12.09
N ILE A 136 4.27 -0.96 -12.68
CA ILE A 136 4.74 -1.22 -14.04
C ILE A 136 5.42 -2.59 -14.11
N ILE A 137 6.39 -2.86 -13.23
CA ILE A 137 7.14 -4.12 -13.22
C ILE A 137 6.20 -5.29 -12.90
N GLY A 138 5.29 -5.15 -11.93
CA GLY A 138 4.31 -6.17 -11.58
C GLY A 138 3.31 -6.43 -12.71
N GLY A 139 2.76 -5.36 -13.32
CA GLY A 139 1.80 -5.49 -14.41
C GLY A 139 2.36 -6.15 -15.66
N TYR A 140 3.57 -5.78 -16.07
CA TYR A 140 4.22 -6.39 -17.24
C TYR A 140 4.98 -7.67 -16.91
N GLY A 141 5.52 -7.79 -15.70
CA GLY A 141 6.32 -8.94 -15.28
C GLY A 141 5.49 -10.16 -14.95
N ALA A 142 4.32 -10.02 -14.33
CA ALA A 142 3.48 -11.16 -13.96
C ALA A 142 3.08 -12.05 -15.15
N PRO A 143 2.58 -11.54 -16.27
CA PRO A 143 2.27 -12.37 -17.44
C PRO A 143 3.49 -13.05 -18.06
N VAL A 144 4.67 -12.44 -17.94
CA VAL A 144 5.93 -13.04 -18.42
C VAL A 144 6.36 -14.18 -17.49
N LEU A 145 6.24 -13.99 -16.20
CA LEU A 145 6.52 -15.02 -15.20
C LEU A 145 5.56 -16.22 -15.34
N ASP A 146 4.28 -15.99 -15.56
CA ASP A 146 3.30 -17.06 -15.78
C ASP A 146 3.64 -17.92 -17.00
N LYS A 147 4.21 -17.33 -18.05
CA LYS A 147 4.71 -18.07 -19.23
C LYS A 147 6.03 -18.78 -18.97
N ALA A 148 6.86 -18.24 -18.08
CA ALA A 148 8.18 -18.81 -17.77
C ALA A 148 8.10 -19.96 -16.77
N VAL A 149 7.13 -19.95 -15.87
CA VAL A 149 6.96 -20.99 -14.82
C VAL A 149 6.83 -22.41 -15.41
N PRO A 150 6.04 -22.68 -16.47
CA PRO A 150 5.96 -24.01 -17.07
C PRO A 150 7.24 -24.48 -17.73
N LEU A 151 8.17 -23.56 -18.03
CA LEU A 151 9.47 -23.88 -18.64
C LEU A 151 10.53 -24.31 -17.62
N LEU A 152 10.23 -24.15 -16.32
CA LEU A 152 11.14 -24.56 -15.26
C LEU A 152 11.21 -26.10 -15.17
N PRO A 153 12.40 -26.68 -14.89
CA PRO A 153 12.55 -28.10 -14.67
C PRO A 153 11.58 -28.62 -13.59
N HIS A 154 11.00 -29.77 -13.81
CA HIS A 154 9.98 -30.35 -12.91
C HIS A 154 10.42 -30.44 -11.43
N SER A 155 11.72 -30.59 -11.18
CA SER A 155 12.29 -30.55 -9.83
C SER A 155 12.14 -29.20 -9.12
N ILE A 156 12.20 -28.09 -9.85
CA ILE A 156 12.01 -26.74 -9.32
C ILE A 156 10.50 -26.46 -9.13
N TYR A 157 9.70 -26.94 -10.10
CA TYR A 157 8.25 -26.81 -10.07
C TYR A 157 7.65 -27.51 -8.83
N CYS A 158 8.03 -28.77 -8.56
CA CYS A 158 7.62 -29.50 -7.36
C CYS A 158 8.07 -28.83 -6.06
N ARG A 159 9.27 -28.23 -6.04
CA ARG A 159 9.78 -27.55 -4.85
C ARG A 159 9.01 -26.28 -4.52
N PHE A 160 8.52 -25.57 -5.53
CA PHE A 160 7.67 -24.38 -5.34
C PHE A 160 6.26 -24.73 -4.88
N TYR A 161 5.71 -25.87 -5.32
CA TYR A 161 4.35 -26.32 -4.96
C TYR A 161 4.29 -27.12 -3.65
N LEU A 162 5.37 -27.79 -3.24
CA LEU A 162 5.42 -28.54 -1.98
C LEU A 162 5.69 -27.67 -0.74
N TYR A 163 6.13 -26.43 -0.92
CA TYR A 163 6.34 -25.44 0.15
C TYR A 163 5.21 -24.39 0.22
N ARG A 164 4.13 -24.58 -0.49
CA ARG A 164 2.93 -23.78 -0.42
C ARG A 164 1.89 -24.60 0.33
#